data_0798b2bebe6ef555a0055126072aaec5
#
_entry.id   0798b2bebe6ef555a0055126072aaec5
#
_cell.length_a   1.000
_cell.length_b   1.000
_cell.length_c   1.000
_cell.angle_alpha   90.00
_cell.angle_beta   90.00
_cell.angle_gamma   90.00
#
_symmetry.space_group_name_H-M   'P 1'
#
loop_
_entity.id
_entity.type
_entity.pdbx_description
1 polymer ?
#
loop_
_entity_poly.entity_id
_entity_poly.type
_entity_poly.pdbx_seq_one_letter_code
_entity_poly.pdbx_strand_id
1 'polypeptide(L)'
;NNNTNCATCHQLKASEDQTGETFTNYEYHNIGTPKNTALRSKNGKSSTHIDHGLLENPAITDQQHDGKFKVPTLRNIAVTGPYMHNGVFQELSTVLAFYDKFNNKKRHLNPENKQPWNAAEVPATVNKKDLKAKKLTDAKMAALEAFLRTLTDKRFEHLLK
;
A
#
# COMPACT_ATOMS: atom_id res chain seq x y z
N ASN A 1 -3.78 20.26 1.37
CA ASN A 1 -5.18 19.83 1.28
C ASN A 1 -5.30 18.39 1.74
N ASN A 2 -5.68 18.20 3.01
CA ASN A 2 -5.76 16.92 3.72
C ASN A 2 -6.94 16.03 3.27
N ASN A 3 -7.10 15.80 1.98
CA ASN A 3 -8.25 15.03 1.50
C ASN A 3 -8.01 13.51 1.49
N THR A 4 -6.77 13.03 1.58
CA THR A 4 -6.45 11.62 1.33
C THR A 4 -5.59 10.95 2.37
N ASN A 5 -5.12 11.62 3.42
CA ASN A 5 -4.21 11.14 4.47
C ASN A 5 -2.93 10.42 3.99
N CYS A 6 -2.66 10.35 2.69
CA CYS A 6 -1.45 9.69 2.16
C CYS A 6 -0.17 10.28 2.76
N ALA A 7 -0.15 11.61 2.95
CA ALA A 7 0.99 12.32 3.52
C ALA A 7 1.26 12.03 5.01
N THR A 8 0.38 11.32 5.71
CA THR A 8 0.63 10.87 7.09
C THR A 8 1.79 9.87 7.14
N CYS A 9 1.83 8.97 6.15
CA CYS A 9 2.86 7.93 6.03
C CYS A 9 3.88 8.27 4.93
N HIS A 10 3.42 8.77 3.77
CA HIS A 10 4.26 9.16 2.65
C HIS A 10 4.63 10.64 2.72
N GLN A 11 5.46 10.97 3.70
CA GLN A 11 5.86 12.35 3.99
C GLN A 11 6.82 12.89 2.91
N LEU A 12 6.64 14.20 2.64
CA LEU A 12 7.61 15.04 1.95
C LEU A 12 8.61 15.50 2.98
N LYS A 13 9.82 15.43 2.97
CA LYS A 13 10.82 15.74 4.02
C LYS A 13 10.70 14.86 5.26
N ALA A 14 11.12 13.63 5.12
CA ALA A 14 11.27 12.75 6.27
C ALA A 14 12.46 13.13 7.17
N SER A 15 13.48 13.83 6.66
CA SER A 15 14.56 14.44 7.45
C SER A 15 15.19 15.63 6.71
N GLU A 16 15.72 16.61 7.46
CA GLU A 16 16.40 17.79 6.89
C GLU A 16 17.73 17.44 6.23
N ASP A 17 18.31 16.28 6.56
CA ASP A 17 19.61 15.82 6.07
C ASP A 17 19.53 15.02 4.76
N GLN A 18 18.32 14.76 4.24
CA GLN A 18 18.14 13.99 3.01
C GLN A 18 18.15 14.87 1.77
N THR A 19 19.04 14.57 0.86
CA THR A 19 19.01 15.13 -0.49
C THR A 19 17.93 14.44 -1.31
N GLY A 20 16.79 15.08 -1.47
CA GLY A 20 15.65 14.58 -2.24
C GLY A 20 14.58 13.90 -1.40
N GLU A 21 13.35 14.02 -1.88
CA GLU A 21 12.17 13.49 -1.19
C GLU A 21 12.02 11.98 -1.45
N THR A 22 11.87 11.20 -0.39
CA THR A 22 11.67 9.75 -0.47
C THR A 22 10.20 9.34 -0.35
N PHE A 23 9.32 10.24 0.09
CA PHE A 23 7.88 10.00 0.29
C PHE A 23 7.62 8.82 1.22
N THR A 24 8.30 8.80 2.36
CA THR A 24 8.10 7.81 3.44
C THR A 24 8.52 8.41 4.77
N ASN A 25 7.83 8.01 5.86
CA ASN A 25 8.25 8.27 7.24
C ASN A 25 9.07 7.12 7.83
N TYR A 26 9.31 6.05 7.05
CA TYR A 26 10.01 4.82 7.47
C TYR A 26 9.35 4.04 8.63
N GLU A 27 8.15 4.42 9.05
CA GLU A 27 7.39 3.73 10.08
C GLU A 27 6.71 2.45 9.54
N TYR A 28 6.08 1.71 10.45
CA TYR A 28 5.41 0.43 10.14
C TYR A 28 3.92 0.53 10.39
N HIS A 29 3.11 0.17 9.40
CA HIS A 29 1.65 0.20 9.49
C HIS A 29 1.03 -1.07 8.92
N ASN A 30 -0.08 -1.51 9.52
CA ASN A 30 -0.96 -2.50 8.93
C ASN A 30 -2.11 -1.75 8.22
N ILE A 31 -2.12 -1.83 6.91
CA ILE A 31 -3.13 -1.18 6.06
C ILE A 31 -4.24 -2.15 5.64
N GLY A 32 -4.27 -3.36 6.18
CA GLY A 32 -5.29 -4.36 5.87
C GLY A 32 -5.13 -5.03 4.52
N THR A 33 -3.89 -5.21 4.05
CA THR A 33 -3.59 -5.93 2.80
C THR A 33 -4.13 -7.37 2.87
N PRO A 34 -4.84 -7.85 1.84
CA PRO A 34 -5.31 -9.23 1.80
C PRO A 34 -4.17 -10.20 1.46
N LYS A 35 -4.35 -11.46 1.82
CA LYS A 35 -3.43 -12.55 1.47
C LYS A 35 -3.30 -12.70 -0.05
N ASN A 36 -2.08 -12.89 -0.55
CA ASN A 36 -1.83 -13.29 -1.92
C ASN A 36 -1.72 -14.82 -2.01
N THR A 37 -2.85 -15.48 -2.28
CA THR A 37 -2.91 -16.94 -2.35
C THR A 37 -2.09 -17.52 -3.51
N ALA A 38 -2.01 -16.80 -4.64
CA ALA A 38 -1.20 -17.21 -5.78
C ALA A 38 0.31 -17.20 -5.45
N LEU A 39 0.76 -16.24 -4.65
CA LEU A 39 2.15 -16.21 -4.18
C LEU A 39 2.43 -17.37 -3.22
N ARG A 40 1.50 -17.70 -2.31
CA ARG A 40 1.66 -18.80 -1.35
C ARG A 40 1.91 -20.14 -2.03
N SER A 41 1.21 -20.43 -3.13
CA SER A 41 1.41 -21.66 -3.90
C SER A 41 2.77 -21.72 -4.60
N LYS A 42 3.38 -20.56 -4.89
CA LYS A 42 4.67 -20.47 -5.59
C LYS A 42 5.88 -20.45 -4.65
N ASN A 43 5.74 -19.89 -3.45
CA ASN A 43 6.86 -19.71 -2.50
C ASN A 43 6.99 -20.84 -1.47
N GLY A 44 6.24 -21.93 -1.61
CA GLY A 44 6.29 -23.09 -0.72
C GLY A 44 5.67 -22.85 0.68
N LYS A 45 5.03 -21.71 0.92
CA LYS A 45 4.32 -21.46 2.17
C LYS A 45 2.96 -22.14 2.16
N SER A 46 2.52 -22.64 3.32
CA SER A 46 1.17 -23.19 3.49
C SER A 46 0.10 -22.16 3.13
N SER A 47 -1.04 -22.62 2.61
CA SER A 47 -2.22 -21.79 2.40
C SER A 47 -2.75 -21.14 3.69
N THR A 48 -2.49 -21.79 4.84
CA THR A 48 -2.85 -21.29 6.18
C THR A 48 -1.82 -20.34 6.78
N HIS A 49 -0.62 -20.21 6.18
CA HIS A 49 0.41 -19.32 6.67
C HIS A 49 -0.10 -17.87 6.68
N ILE A 50 0.18 -17.17 7.77
CA ILE A 50 -0.10 -15.75 7.96
C ILE A 50 1.25 -15.02 7.97
N ASP A 51 1.34 -13.91 7.25
CA ASP A 51 2.50 -13.04 7.28
C ASP A 51 2.31 -12.00 8.38
N HIS A 52 3.04 -12.19 9.48
CA HIS A 52 2.95 -11.33 10.66
C HIS A 52 3.79 -10.06 10.54
N GLY A 53 4.51 -9.87 9.43
CA GLY A 53 5.29 -8.67 9.15
C GLY A 53 6.31 -8.35 10.24
N LEU A 54 6.22 -7.13 10.82
CA LEU A 54 7.19 -6.69 11.85
C LEU A 54 7.23 -7.62 13.07
N LEU A 55 6.13 -8.28 13.42
CA LEU A 55 6.08 -9.22 14.55
C LEU A 55 6.93 -10.48 14.30
N GLU A 56 7.30 -10.81 13.06
CA GLU A 56 8.23 -11.91 12.77
C GLU A 56 9.69 -11.59 13.17
N ASN A 57 10.01 -10.32 13.47
CA ASN A 57 11.31 -9.96 14.01
C ASN A 57 11.42 -10.43 15.47
N PRO A 58 12.39 -11.30 15.81
CA PRO A 58 12.50 -11.87 17.16
C PRO A 58 12.74 -10.83 18.27
N ALA A 59 13.17 -9.62 17.92
CA ALA A 59 13.31 -8.52 18.88
C ALA A 59 11.98 -7.82 19.21
N ILE A 60 10.88 -8.15 18.50
CA ILE A 60 9.56 -7.52 18.67
C ILE A 60 8.60 -8.53 19.29
N THR A 61 8.14 -8.25 20.50
CA THR A 61 7.23 -9.14 21.24
C THR A 61 5.81 -8.59 21.39
N ASP A 62 5.62 -7.29 21.15
CA ASP A 62 4.33 -6.63 21.32
C ASP A 62 3.39 -6.95 20.14
N GLN A 63 2.28 -7.60 20.46
CA GLN A 63 1.25 -8.04 19.49
C GLN A 63 0.60 -6.88 18.69
N GLN A 64 0.71 -5.65 19.16
CA GLN A 64 0.26 -4.48 18.40
C GLN A 64 0.99 -4.32 17.07
N HIS A 65 2.16 -4.98 16.89
CA HIS A 65 2.97 -4.94 15.68
C HIS A 65 2.62 -6.02 14.66
N ASP A 66 1.66 -6.89 14.97
CA ASP A 66 1.22 -7.95 14.06
C ASP A 66 0.70 -7.38 12.74
N GLY A 67 1.17 -7.93 11.63
CA GLY A 67 0.78 -7.54 10.27
C GLY A 67 1.20 -6.13 9.85
N LYS A 68 2.11 -5.47 10.58
CA LYS A 68 2.68 -4.18 10.17
C LYS A 68 3.85 -4.36 9.22
N PHE A 69 3.86 -3.56 8.15
CA PHE A 69 4.93 -3.51 7.16
C PHE A 69 5.47 -2.08 7.04
N LYS A 70 6.74 -1.97 6.71
CA LYS A 70 7.41 -0.68 6.54
C LYS A 70 6.79 0.10 5.40
N VAL A 71 6.58 1.40 5.62
CA VAL A 71 6.14 2.34 4.56
C VAL A 71 7.24 2.44 3.50
N PRO A 72 6.98 2.03 2.24
CA PRO A 72 7.97 2.13 1.18
C PRO A 72 8.09 3.56 0.65
N THR A 73 9.18 3.84 -0.04
CA THR A 73 9.28 5.02 -0.89
C THR A 73 8.24 4.98 -2.01
N LEU A 74 7.78 6.15 -2.48
CA LEU A 74 6.97 6.25 -3.70
C LEU A 74 7.81 6.53 -4.95
N ARG A 75 9.13 6.68 -4.83
CA ARG A 75 10.01 6.81 -6.00
C ARG A 75 9.93 5.56 -6.85
N ASN A 76 9.80 5.75 -8.16
CA ASN A 76 9.67 4.68 -9.16
C ASN A 76 8.43 3.78 -8.99
N ILE A 77 7.43 4.19 -8.18
CA ILE A 77 6.29 3.34 -7.86
C ILE A 77 5.54 2.86 -9.11
N ALA A 78 5.47 3.68 -10.16
CA ALA A 78 4.74 3.35 -11.39
C ALA A 78 5.37 2.21 -12.20
N VAL A 79 6.64 1.85 -11.93
CA VAL A 79 7.39 0.81 -12.65
C VAL A 79 7.82 -0.37 -11.76
N THR A 80 7.37 -0.39 -10.50
CA THR A 80 7.78 -1.40 -9.50
C THR A 80 6.65 -2.36 -9.09
N GLY A 81 5.63 -2.51 -9.93
CA GLY A 81 4.62 -3.56 -9.73
C GLY A 81 5.22 -4.97 -9.73
N PRO A 82 4.55 -5.97 -9.12
CA PRO A 82 3.27 -5.88 -8.41
C PRO A 82 3.35 -5.19 -7.05
N TYR A 83 2.20 -4.71 -6.56
CA TYR A 83 2.10 -3.82 -5.41
C TYR A 83 1.71 -4.53 -4.12
N MET A 84 1.87 -3.80 -3.01
CA MET A 84 1.83 -4.23 -1.60
C MET A 84 3.05 -5.09 -1.25
N HIS A 85 3.26 -5.35 0.06
CA HIS A 85 4.39 -6.16 0.53
C HIS A 85 4.39 -7.59 -0.06
N ASN A 86 3.21 -8.09 -0.41
CA ASN A 86 3.02 -9.45 -0.93
C ASN A 86 2.67 -9.50 -2.43
N GLY A 87 2.72 -8.36 -3.14
CA GLY A 87 2.45 -8.31 -4.59
C GLY A 87 1.02 -8.68 -4.98
N VAL A 88 0.02 -8.46 -4.12
CA VAL A 88 -1.37 -8.90 -4.35
C VAL A 88 -2.09 -8.10 -5.44
N PHE A 89 -1.65 -6.89 -5.76
CA PHE A 89 -2.23 -6.05 -6.80
C PHE A 89 -1.24 -5.83 -7.95
N GLN A 90 -1.74 -5.89 -9.18
CA GLN A 90 -0.92 -5.72 -10.38
C GLN A 90 -0.89 -4.26 -10.85
N GLU A 91 -1.96 -3.51 -10.62
CA GLU A 91 -2.15 -2.17 -11.15
C GLU A 91 -2.10 -1.11 -10.05
N LEU A 92 -1.45 0.03 -10.34
CA LEU A 92 -1.36 1.16 -9.42
C LEU A 92 -2.74 1.78 -9.13
N SER A 93 -3.63 1.82 -10.13
CA SER A 93 -5.02 2.23 -9.97
C SER A 93 -5.79 1.35 -8.97
N THR A 94 -5.49 0.05 -8.92
CA THR A 94 -6.05 -0.86 -7.92
C THR A 94 -5.59 -0.53 -6.50
N VAL A 95 -4.32 -0.14 -6.34
CA VAL A 95 -3.80 0.33 -5.04
C VAL A 95 -4.58 1.56 -4.57
N LEU A 96 -4.79 2.54 -5.44
CA LEU A 96 -5.56 3.74 -5.10
C LEU A 96 -7.02 3.41 -4.74
N ALA A 97 -7.65 2.51 -5.49
CA ALA A 97 -9.00 2.03 -5.19
C ALA A 97 -9.07 1.27 -3.86
N PHE A 98 -8.04 0.49 -3.53
CA PHE A 98 -7.93 -0.20 -2.26
C PHE A 98 -7.89 0.77 -1.06
N TYR A 99 -7.13 1.85 -1.15
CA TYR A 99 -7.15 2.88 -0.11
C TYR A 99 -8.51 3.62 -0.04
N ASP A 100 -9.13 3.90 -1.19
CA ASP A 100 -10.42 4.60 -1.23
C ASP A 100 -11.59 3.74 -0.68
N LYS A 101 -11.51 2.40 -0.74
CA LYS A 101 -12.57 1.50 -0.24
C LYS A 101 -12.95 1.74 1.23
N PHE A 102 -12.01 2.20 2.05
CA PHE A 102 -12.26 2.48 3.46
C PHE A 102 -13.18 3.68 3.67
N ASN A 103 -13.32 4.52 2.65
CA ASN A 103 -14.05 5.80 2.71
C ASN A 103 -15.17 5.92 1.67
N ASN A 104 -15.23 5.00 0.71
CA ASN A 104 -16.12 5.10 -0.45
C ASN A 104 -16.83 3.76 -0.71
N LYS A 105 -18.11 3.70 -0.33
CA LYS A 105 -18.94 2.50 -0.53
C LYS A 105 -19.07 2.05 -2.00
N LYS A 106 -18.83 2.95 -2.96
CA LYS A 106 -18.81 2.60 -4.39
C LYS A 106 -17.58 1.75 -4.78
N ARG A 107 -16.52 1.73 -3.96
CA ARG A 107 -15.29 0.94 -4.17
C ARG A 107 -15.37 -0.43 -3.47
N HIS A 108 -16.50 -1.09 -3.52
CA HIS A 108 -16.70 -2.40 -2.87
C HIS A 108 -16.12 -3.58 -3.65
N LEU A 109 -15.76 -3.37 -4.92
CA LEU A 109 -15.14 -4.38 -5.77
C LEU A 109 -13.69 -4.04 -6.09
N ASN A 110 -12.85 -5.07 -6.14
CA ASN A 110 -11.50 -4.98 -6.67
C ASN A 110 -11.57 -4.78 -8.20
N PRO A 111 -10.98 -3.72 -8.76
CA PRO A 111 -11.09 -3.42 -10.19
C PRO A 111 -10.40 -4.45 -11.09
N GLU A 112 -9.43 -5.23 -10.60
CA GLU A 112 -8.71 -6.24 -11.40
C GLU A 112 -9.56 -7.48 -11.68
N ASN A 113 -10.33 -7.94 -10.71
CA ASN A 113 -11.08 -9.20 -10.82
C ASN A 113 -12.61 -9.04 -10.70
N LYS A 114 -13.10 -7.83 -10.44
CA LYS A 114 -14.52 -7.49 -10.25
C LYS A 114 -15.21 -8.24 -9.09
N GLN A 115 -14.43 -8.76 -8.16
CA GLN A 115 -14.93 -9.44 -6.97
C GLN A 115 -14.87 -8.51 -5.75
N PRO A 116 -15.67 -8.77 -4.71
CA PRO A 116 -15.49 -8.09 -3.43
C PRO A 116 -14.04 -8.16 -2.94
N TRP A 117 -13.59 -7.12 -2.25
CA TRP A 117 -12.27 -7.13 -1.65
C TRP A 117 -12.13 -8.27 -0.65
N ASN A 118 -11.08 -9.05 -0.77
CA ASN A 118 -10.74 -10.04 0.25
C ASN A 118 -10.47 -9.36 1.60
N ALA A 119 -10.71 -10.11 2.69
CA ALA A 119 -10.41 -9.66 4.05
C ALA A 119 -8.90 -9.40 4.22
N ALA A 120 -8.57 -8.50 5.15
CA ALA A 120 -7.19 -8.31 5.59
C ALA A 120 -6.59 -9.63 6.10
N GLU A 121 -5.34 -9.91 5.79
CA GLU A 121 -4.64 -11.11 6.27
C GLU A 121 -4.52 -11.08 7.81
N VAL A 122 -4.21 -9.92 8.38
CA VAL A 122 -4.19 -9.66 9.84
C VAL A 122 -5.19 -8.55 10.16
N PRO A 123 -6.45 -8.85 10.49
CA PRO A 123 -7.50 -7.83 10.64
C PRO A 123 -7.44 -7.06 11.98
N ALA A 124 -6.85 -7.65 13.03
CA ALA A 124 -6.91 -7.13 14.39
C ALA A 124 -6.19 -5.79 14.57
N THR A 125 -5.08 -5.58 13.88
CA THR A 125 -4.17 -4.44 14.05
C THR A 125 -4.27 -3.41 12.91
N VAL A 126 -5.27 -3.54 12.03
CA VAL A 126 -5.45 -2.60 10.91
C VAL A 126 -5.60 -1.16 11.41
N ASN A 127 -4.77 -0.27 10.90
CA ASN A 127 -4.75 1.15 11.27
C ASN A 127 -5.93 1.92 10.65
N LYS A 128 -7.12 1.69 11.16
CA LYS A 128 -8.35 2.33 10.68
C LYS A 128 -8.35 3.84 10.84
N LYS A 129 -7.58 4.38 11.80
CA LYS A 129 -7.49 5.81 12.08
C LYS A 129 -6.85 6.55 10.90
N ASP A 130 -5.69 6.12 10.45
CA ASP A 130 -4.94 6.80 9.39
C ASP A 130 -5.49 6.49 7.99
N LEU A 131 -6.22 5.37 7.85
CA LEU A 131 -6.96 5.04 6.62
C LEU A 131 -8.24 5.86 6.44
N LYS A 132 -8.72 6.56 7.48
CA LYS A 132 -9.91 7.40 7.41
C LYS A 132 -9.59 8.70 6.67
N ALA A 133 -10.30 8.94 5.55
CA ALA A 133 -10.09 10.09 4.68
C ALA A 133 -11.41 10.50 3.97
N LYS A 134 -11.35 11.51 3.12
CA LYS A 134 -12.46 11.82 2.22
C LYS A 134 -12.40 10.87 1.01
N LYS A 135 -13.58 10.43 0.56
CA LYS A 135 -13.71 9.62 -0.67
C LYS A 135 -13.11 10.34 -1.88
N LEU A 136 -12.47 9.56 -2.74
CA LEU A 136 -11.91 10.05 -4.00
C LEU A 136 -12.96 9.96 -5.12
N THR A 137 -12.97 10.97 -5.99
CA THR A 137 -13.64 10.89 -7.30
C THR A 137 -12.71 10.19 -8.29
N ASP A 138 -13.25 9.68 -9.40
CA ASP A 138 -12.45 9.05 -10.46
C ASP A 138 -11.41 10.04 -11.02
N ALA A 139 -11.79 11.30 -11.21
CA ALA A 139 -10.87 12.35 -11.65
C ALA A 139 -9.70 12.57 -10.65
N LYS A 140 -9.97 12.53 -9.34
CA LYS A 140 -8.91 12.64 -8.33
C LYS A 140 -8.01 11.41 -8.30
N MET A 141 -8.56 10.23 -8.50
CA MET A 141 -7.76 9.00 -8.61
C MET A 141 -6.83 9.05 -9.82
N ALA A 142 -7.34 9.46 -10.99
CA ALA A 142 -6.54 9.63 -12.19
C ALA A 142 -5.42 10.68 -12.00
N ALA A 143 -5.73 11.80 -11.34
CA ALA A 143 -4.73 12.83 -11.04
C ALA A 143 -3.64 12.32 -10.07
N LEU A 144 -4.02 11.53 -9.05
CA LEU A 144 -3.06 10.89 -8.14
C LEU A 144 -2.16 9.89 -8.87
N GLU A 145 -2.74 9.07 -9.74
CA GLU A 145 -1.95 8.12 -10.54
C GLU A 145 -0.97 8.86 -11.46
N ALA A 146 -1.43 9.91 -12.16
CA ALA A 146 -0.57 10.75 -12.98
C ALA A 146 0.57 11.35 -12.15
N PHE A 147 0.29 11.87 -10.95
CA PHE A 147 1.33 12.36 -10.04
C PHE A 147 2.33 11.25 -9.67
N LEU A 148 1.87 10.07 -9.30
CA LEU A 148 2.76 8.96 -8.93
C LEU A 148 3.67 8.53 -10.10
N ARG A 149 3.18 8.61 -11.34
CA ARG A 149 3.98 8.38 -12.54
C ARG A 149 5.12 9.40 -12.68
N THR A 150 4.95 10.65 -12.27
CA THR A 150 6.01 11.67 -12.31
C THR A 150 7.15 11.42 -11.32
N LEU A 151 6.96 10.50 -10.35
CA LEU A 151 8.01 10.10 -9.41
C LEU A 151 8.98 9.05 -9.99
N THR A 152 8.84 8.72 -11.27
CA THR A 152 9.73 7.80 -11.97
C THR A 152 11.03 8.51 -12.36
N ASP A 153 12.16 7.91 -12.01
CA ASP A 153 13.48 8.37 -12.42
C ASP A 153 13.61 8.25 -13.95
N LYS A 154 14.21 9.26 -14.59
CA LYS A 154 14.42 9.33 -16.05
C LYS A 154 15.01 8.04 -16.62
N ARG A 155 15.88 7.37 -15.88
CA ARG A 155 16.49 6.10 -16.31
C ARG A 155 15.48 4.98 -16.51
N PHE A 156 14.31 5.05 -15.85
CA PHE A 156 13.27 4.01 -15.84
C PHE A 156 11.99 4.44 -16.58
N GLU A 157 11.93 5.65 -17.16
CA GLU A 157 10.73 6.11 -17.87
C GLU A 157 10.33 5.19 -19.03
N HIS A 158 11.29 4.52 -19.66
CA HIS A 158 11.03 3.54 -20.72
C HIS A 158 10.23 2.31 -20.25
N LEU A 159 10.07 2.10 -18.93
CA LEU A 159 9.25 1.05 -18.32
C LEU A 159 7.81 1.49 -18.03
N LEU A 160 7.48 2.78 -18.16
CA LEU A 160 6.11 3.27 -18.00
C LEU A 160 5.21 2.67 -19.09
N LYS A 161 4.14 2.04 -18.65
CA LYS A 161 3.10 1.46 -19.53
C LYS A 161 2.00 2.47 -19.84
#